data_887c3320c4339b1d7c0d136ba8fb9f75
#
_entry.id   887c3320c4339b1d7c0d136ba8fb9f75
#
_cell.length_a   1.000
_cell.length_b   1.000
_cell.length_c   1.000
_cell.angle_alpha   90.00
_cell.angle_beta   90.00
_cell.angle_gamma   90.00
#
_symmetry.space_group_name_H-M   'P 1'
#
loop_
_entity.id
_entity.type
_entity.pdbx_description
1 polymer ?
#
loop_
_entity_poly.entity_id
_entity_poly.type
_entity_poly.pdbx_seq_one_letter_code
_entity_poly.pdbx_strand_id
1 'polypeptide(L)'
;MPTPTRAQLEKWGRGYAELWNAGDKPAWIANWKSVAPGEFRMLDPVGTPEKRGFEECASKPYDLFQPALRLVVPEATRFICANEVTWVMENHFTVDGELIVLRSIENFRFEPDRSVTIRTFYDVPSSDSPLGRFFSKYLPGVA
;
A
#
# COMPACT_ATOMS: atom_id res chain seq x y z
N MET A 1 7.78 -20.39 -11.18
CA MET A 1 6.39 -19.93 -11.08
C MET A 1 6.25 -18.61 -11.79
N PRO A 2 5.45 -18.55 -12.81
CA PRO A 2 5.30 -17.27 -13.51
C PRO A 2 4.66 -16.24 -12.60
N THR A 3 3.36 -16.24 -12.47
CA THR A 3 2.67 -15.25 -11.62
C THR A 3 1.92 -15.98 -10.50
N PRO A 4 1.56 -15.28 -9.43
CA PRO A 4 0.73 -15.88 -8.39
C PRO A 4 -0.62 -16.34 -8.95
N THR A 5 -1.15 -17.41 -8.39
CA THR A 5 -2.49 -17.90 -8.73
C THR A 5 -3.56 -16.98 -8.13
N ARG A 6 -4.77 -17.08 -8.65
CA ARG A 6 -5.91 -16.34 -8.08
C ARG A 6 -6.08 -16.63 -6.58
N ALA A 7 -5.99 -17.90 -6.19
CA ALA A 7 -6.11 -18.28 -4.79
C ALA A 7 -5.02 -17.65 -3.91
N GLN A 8 -3.79 -17.58 -4.42
CA GLN A 8 -2.70 -16.91 -3.72
C GLN A 8 -2.96 -15.40 -3.58
N LEU A 9 -3.45 -14.76 -4.63
CA LEU A 9 -3.77 -13.33 -4.60
C LEU A 9 -4.95 -13.03 -3.68
N GLU A 10 -5.96 -13.89 -3.64
CA GLU A 10 -7.08 -13.74 -2.71
C GLU A 10 -6.60 -13.83 -1.25
N LYS A 11 -5.75 -14.80 -0.94
CA LYS A 11 -5.20 -14.96 0.40
C LYS A 11 -4.34 -13.76 0.80
N TRP A 12 -3.45 -13.34 -0.10
CA TRP A 12 -2.61 -12.16 0.13
C TRP A 12 -3.46 -10.91 0.37
N GLY A 13 -4.48 -10.70 -0.45
CA GLY A 13 -5.35 -9.53 -0.36
C GLY A 13 -6.15 -9.47 0.93
N ARG A 14 -6.66 -10.62 1.40
CA ARG A 14 -7.36 -10.68 2.68
C ARG A 14 -6.44 -10.37 3.85
N GLY A 15 -5.18 -10.80 3.79
CA GLY A 15 -4.21 -10.55 4.86
C GLY A 15 -3.64 -9.14 4.86
N TYR A 16 -3.72 -8.41 3.78
CA TYR A 16 -3.03 -7.13 3.61
C TYR A 16 -3.35 -6.13 4.74
N ALA A 17 -4.62 -5.76 4.86
CA ALA A 17 -5.05 -4.82 5.90
C ALA A 17 -5.01 -5.44 7.30
N GLU A 18 -5.40 -6.69 7.42
CA GLU A 18 -5.45 -7.38 8.71
C GLU A 18 -4.09 -7.41 9.39
N LEU A 19 -3.04 -7.81 8.66
CA LEU A 19 -1.68 -7.91 9.22
C LEU A 19 -1.08 -6.53 9.48
N TRP A 20 -1.36 -5.56 8.63
CA TRP A 20 -0.98 -4.16 8.90
C TRP A 20 -1.59 -3.67 10.21
N ASN A 21 -2.91 -3.81 10.35
CA ASN A 21 -3.64 -3.32 11.52
C ASN A 21 -3.25 -4.03 12.81
N ALA A 22 -2.82 -5.29 12.72
CA ALA A 22 -2.30 -6.03 13.86
C ALA A 22 -0.95 -5.52 14.35
N GLY A 23 -0.24 -4.74 13.53
CA GLY A 23 1.09 -4.26 13.88
C GLY A 23 2.16 -5.35 13.84
N ASP A 24 1.88 -6.45 13.16
CA ASP A 24 2.81 -7.57 13.02
C ASP A 24 3.62 -7.41 11.74
N LYS A 25 4.68 -6.61 11.80
CA LYS A 25 5.50 -6.34 10.62
C LYS A 25 6.12 -7.59 10.01
N PRO A 26 6.68 -8.53 10.79
CA PRO A 26 7.21 -9.75 10.20
C PRO A 26 6.17 -10.55 9.42
N ALA A 27 4.95 -10.69 9.94
CA ALA A 27 3.87 -11.39 9.25
C ALA A 27 3.42 -10.64 8.01
N TRP A 28 3.35 -9.30 8.06
CA TRP A 28 3.00 -8.46 6.92
C TRP A 28 4.04 -8.59 5.80
N ILE A 29 5.34 -8.60 6.15
CA ILE A 29 6.42 -8.84 5.18
C ILE A 29 6.29 -10.23 4.56
N ALA A 30 6.05 -11.26 5.39
CA ALA A 30 5.91 -12.64 4.91
C ALA A 30 4.73 -12.76 3.94
N ASN A 31 3.63 -12.06 4.21
CA ASN A 31 2.47 -12.01 3.32
C ASN A 31 2.86 -11.43 1.94
N TRP A 32 3.61 -10.32 1.92
CA TRP A 32 4.13 -9.76 0.68
C TRP A 32 5.03 -10.75 -0.07
N LYS A 33 5.97 -11.34 0.62
CA LYS A 33 6.96 -12.25 0.02
C LYS A 33 6.32 -13.53 -0.51
N SER A 34 5.14 -13.90 -0.03
CA SER A 34 4.41 -15.06 -0.54
C SER A 34 3.97 -14.90 -2.00
N VAL A 35 3.78 -13.67 -2.46
CA VAL A 35 3.33 -13.37 -3.84
C VAL A 35 4.35 -12.58 -4.65
N ALA A 36 5.23 -11.82 -4.01
CA ALA A 36 6.20 -10.95 -4.67
C ALA A 36 7.55 -10.99 -3.94
N PRO A 37 8.32 -12.09 -4.07
CA PRO A 37 9.65 -12.18 -3.48
C PRO A 37 10.72 -11.45 -4.29
N GLY A 38 10.39 -10.95 -5.48
CA GLY A 38 11.30 -10.23 -6.37
C GLY A 38 11.32 -8.73 -6.13
N GLU A 39 11.58 -7.97 -7.18
CA GLU A 39 11.74 -6.52 -7.10
C GLU A 39 10.40 -5.81 -6.89
N PHE A 40 10.40 -4.74 -6.09
CA PHE A 40 9.26 -3.84 -5.90
C PHE A 40 9.50 -2.53 -6.65
N ARG A 41 8.46 -2.06 -7.35
CA ARG A 41 8.39 -0.72 -7.94
C ARG A 41 7.08 -0.08 -7.52
N MET A 42 7.12 1.22 -7.23
CA MET A 42 5.92 1.89 -6.70
C MET A 42 5.84 3.34 -7.14
N LEU A 43 4.66 3.71 -7.63
CA LEU A 43 4.24 5.09 -7.82
C LEU A 43 3.14 5.38 -6.80
N ASP A 44 3.45 6.19 -5.81
CA ASP A 44 2.56 6.42 -4.68
C ASP A 44 2.51 7.90 -4.28
N PRO A 45 1.55 8.67 -4.80
CA PRO A 45 0.63 8.30 -5.88
C PRO A 45 1.28 8.41 -7.27
N VAL A 46 0.55 7.99 -8.31
CA VAL A 46 0.95 8.23 -9.69
C VAL A 46 1.25 9.72 -9.89
N GLY A 47 2.36 10.03 -10.56
CA GLY A 47 2.84 11.40 -10.72
C GLY A 47 4.03 11.75 -9.84
N THR A 48 4.33 10.93 -8.84
CA THR A 48 5.55 11.07 -8.02
C THR A 48 6.68 10.23 -8.60
N PRO A 49 7.94 10.51 -8.21
CA PRO A 49 9.07 9.69 -8.64
C PRO A 49 8.91 8.22 -8.24
N GLU A 50 9.29 7.32 -9.14
CA GLU A 50 9.21 5.88 -8.89
C GLU A 50 10.13 5.48 -7.74
N LYS A 51 9.59 4.73 -6.80
CA LYS A 51 10.36 4.09 -5.72
C LYS A 51 10.70 2.67 -6.15
N ARG A 52 11.89 2.21 -5.77
CA ARG A 52 12.37 0.87 -6.09
C ARG A 52 12.87 0.16 -4.85
N GLY A 53 12.64 -1.14 -4.81
CA GLY A 53 13.07 -2.02 -3.74
C GLY A 53 12.05 -2.12 -2.60
N PHE A 54 12.06 -3.26 -1.92
CA PHE A 54 11.11 -3.54 -0.84
C PHE A 54 11.24 -2.53 0.30
N GLU A 55 12.48 -2.15 0.63
CA GLU A 55 12.74 -1.21 1.71
C GLU A 55 12.04 0.13 1.46
N GLU A 56 12.25 0.72 0.28
CA GLU A 56 11.67 2.03 -0.06
C GLU A 56 10.16 1.95 -0.33
N CYS A 57 9.69 0.87 -0.95
CA CYS A 57 8.30 0.74 -1.35
C CYS A 57 7.38 0.31 -0.21
N ALA A 58 7.88 -0.48 0.73
CA ALA A 58 7.03 -1.14 1.71
C ALA A 58 7.52 -0.99 3.15
N SER A 59 8.78 -1.30 3.44
CA SER A 59 9.27 -1.37 4.82
C SER A 59 9.33 0.00 5.50
N LYS A 60 9.93 0.99 4.85
CA LYS A 60 9.98 2.37 5.39
C LYS A 60 8.59 3.00 5.51
N PRO A 61 7.72 2.91 4.49
CA PRO A 61 6.35 3.38 4.64
C PRO A 61 5.60 2.70 5.79
N TYR A 62 5.81 1.39 5.99
CA TYR A 62 5.21 0.71 7.14
C TYR A 62 5.63 1.39 8.45
N ASP A 63 6.92 1.59 8.64
CA ASP A 63 7.44 2.18 9.88
C ASP A 63 6.92 3.60 10.11
N LEU A 64 6.79 4.39 9.04
CA LEU A 64 6.30 5.76 9.12
C LEU A 64 4.79 5.82 9.42
N PHE A 65 4.00 5.02 8.70
CA PHE A 65 2.54 5.17 8.69
C PHE A 65 1.81 4.28 9.68
N GLN A 66 2.30 3.06 9.93
CA GLN A 66 1.53 2.07 10.68
C GLN A 66 1.05 2.57 12.06
N PRO A 67 1.87 3.29 12.85
CA PRO A 67 1.41 3.76 14.16
C PRO A 67 0.22 4.72 14.11
N ALA A 68 0.03 5.44 13.01
CA ALA A 68 -1.02 6.45 12.85
C ALA A 68 -2.12 6.01 11.88
N LEU A 69 -2.01 4.83 11.27
CA LEU A 69 -2.85 4.45 10.13
C LEU A 69 -3.46 3.08 10.30
N ARG A 70 -4.80 3.04 10.28
CA ARG A 70 -5.57 1.80 10.16
C ARG A 70 -6.10 1.69 8.74
N LEU A 71 -5.92 0.53 8.11
CA LEU A 71 -6.36 0.26 6.74
C LEU A 71 -7.71 -0.48 6.75
N VAL A 72 -8.60 -0.06 5.86
CA VAL A 72 -9.87 -0.74 5.60
C VAL A 72 -9.99 -0.94 4.09
N VAL A 73 -10.03 -2.19 3.67
CA VAL A 73 -10.26 -2.55 2.25
C VAL A 73 -11.59 -3.28 2.17
N PRO A 74 -12.67 -2.58 1.76
CA PRO A 74 -13.95 -3.27 1.59
C PRO A 74 -13.81 -4.38 0.56
N GLU A 75 -14.20 -5.59 0.92
CA GLU A 75 -14.02 -6.77 0.08
C GLU A 75 -14.71 -6.61 -1.28
N ALA A 76 -15.86 -5.95 -1.30
CA ALA A 76 -16.63 -5.70 -2.53
C ALA A 76 -15.88 -4.83 -3.54
N THR A 77 -14.85 -4.11 -3.12
CA THR A 77 -14.04 -3.25 -4.01
C THR A 77 -12.83 -3.97 -4.59
N ARG A 78 -12.52 -5.18 -4.10
CA ARG A 78 -11.34 -5.93 -4.56
C ARG A 78 -11.68 -6.71 -5.81
N PHE A 79 -10.94 -6.45 -6.87
CA PHE A 79 -11.05 -7.16 -8.13
C PHE A 79 -9.71 -7.79 -8.49
N ILE A 80 -9.75 -9.05 -8.85
CA ILE A 80 -8.58 -9.80 -9.31
C ILE A 80 -8.82 -10.17 -10.76
N CYS A 81 -7.96 -9.73 -11.64
CA CYS A 81 -8.04 -10.02 -13.07
C CYS A 81 -6.65 -10.44 -13.55
N ALA A 82 -6.51 -11.69 -13.99
CA ALA A 82 -5.23 -12.27 -14.36
C ALA A 82 -4.18 -12.09 -13.26
N ASN A 83 -3.10 -11.36 -13.53
CA ASN A 83 -2.02 -11.08 -12.58
C ASN A 83 -2.12 -9.71 -11.93
N GLU A 84 -3.31 -9.11 -11.92
CA GLU A 84 -3.51 -7.79 -11.32
C GLU A 84 -4.60 -7.83 -10.26
N VAL A 85 -4.39 -7.02 -9.24
CA VAL A 85 -5.36 -6.80 -8.16
C VAL A 85 -5.57 -5.30 -8.02
N THR A 86 -6.82 -4.89 -7.90
CA THR A 86 -7.15 -3.51 -7.59
C THR A 86 -8.19 -3.45 -6.47
N TRP A 87 -8.14 -2.40 -5.67
CA TRP A 87 -9.14 -2.14 -4.64
C TRP A 87 -9.24 -0.68 -4.30
N VAL A 88 -10.33 -0.33 -3.61
CA VAL A 88 -10.44 0.95 -2.92
C VAL A 88 -10.00 0.72 -1.47
N MET A 89 -9.12 1.57 -0.98
CA MET A 89 -8.68 1.51 0.41
C MET A 89 -9.12 2.77 1.14
N GLU A 90 -9.68 2.58 2.33
CA GLU A 90 -9.92 3.68 3.26
C GLU A 90 -8.73 3.72 4.22
N ASN A 91 -8.04 4.85 4.20
CA ASN A 91 -6.88 5.09 5.05
C ASN A 91 -7.34 5.92 6.24
N HIS A 92 -7.48 5.29 7.40
CA HIS A 92 -7.96 5.92 8.62
C HIS A 92 -6.77 6.40 9.43
N PHE A 93 -6.45 7.69 9.29
CA PHE A 93 -5.34 8.33 10.01
C PHE A 93 -5.82 8.92 11.32
N THR A 94 -5.03 8.74 12.38
CA THR A 94 -5.16 9.51 13.61
C THR A 94 -3.96 10.45 13.70
N VAL A 95 -4.22 11.75 13.51
CA VAL A 95 -3.19 12.79 13.51
C VAL A 95 -3.64 13.90 14.46
N ASP A 96 -2.80 14.23 15.43
CA ASP A 96 -3.10 15.25 16.44
C ASP A 96 -4.44 14.97 17.17
N GLY A 97 -4.75 13.70 17.42
CA GLY A 97 -5.97 13.27 18.08
C GLY A 97 -7.21 13.29 17.21
N GLU A 98 -7.10 13.62 15.93
CA GLU A 98 -8.20 13.71 14.99
C GLU A 98 -8.18 12.56 14.01
N LEU A 99 -9.35 11.95 13.75
CA LEU A 99 -9.51 10.91 12.75
C LEU A 99 -9.75 11.55 11.38
N ILE A 100 -8.90 11.23 10.42
CA ILE A 100 -8.98 11.72 9.04
C ILE A 100 -8.99 10.51 8.12
N VAL A 101 -10.00 10.40 7.25
CA VAL A 101 -10.10 9.29 6.29
C VAL A 101 -9.71 9.79 4.91
N LEU A 102 -8.69 9.16 4.35
CA LEU A 102 -8.25 9.39 2.97
C LEU A 102 -8.54 8.14 2.15
N ARG A 103 -9.31 8.26 1.09
CA ARG A 103 -9.55 7.15 0.17
C ARG A 103 -8.48 7.11 -0.90
N SER A 104 -8.05 5.90 -1.24
CA SER A 104 -7.13 5.66 -2.35
C SER A 104 -7.62 4.48 -3.19
N ILE A 105 -7.22 4.48 -4.45
CA ILE A 105 -7.32 3.31 -5.31
C ILE A 105 -5.92 2.76 -5.45
N GLU A 106 -5.79 1.44 -5.32
CA GLU A 106 -4.49 0.77 -5.44
C GLU A 106 -4.55 -0.29 -6.53
N ASN A 107 -3.52 -0.33 -7.35
CA ASN A 107 -3.34 -1.35 -8.37
C ASN A 107 -2.02 -2.05 -8.14
N PHE A 108 -2.06 -3.38 -8.15
CA PHE A 108 -0.90 -4.24 -7.97
C PHE A 108 -0.80 -5.15 -9.19
N ARG A 109 0.32 -5.08 -9.90
CA ARG A 109 0.59 -5.96 -11.03
C ARG A 109 1.77 -6.87 -10.71
N PHE A 110 1.52 -8.18 -10.76
CA PHE A 110 2.50 -9.21 -10.40
C PHE A 110 3.09 -9.82 -11.68
N GLU A 111 4.38 -9.64 -11.86
CA GLU A 111 5.08 -10.05 -13.07
C GLU A 111 5.62 -11.50 -12.98
N PRO A 112 5.89 -12.15 -14.12
CA PRO A 112 6.46 -13.51 -14.14
C PRO A 112 7.82 -13.63 -13.44
N ASP A 113 8.61 -12.56 -13.38
CA ASP A 113 9.89 -12.52 -12.68
C ASP A 113 9.74 -12.36 -11.16
N ARG A 114 8.52 -12.48 -10.64
CA ARG A 114 8.18 -12.37 -9.23
C ARG A 114 8.28 -10.95 -8.66
N SER A 115 8.42 -9.95 -9.52
CA SER A 115 8.34 -8.55 -9.14
C SER A 115 6.89 -8.07 -9.05
N VAL A 116 6.69 -6.93 -8.41
CA VAL A 116 5.39 -6.27 -8.34
C VAL A 116 5.55 -4.80 -8.68
N THR A 117 4.60 -4.27 -9.45
CA THR A 117 4.46 -2.84 -9.69
C THR A 117 3.21 -2.35 -9.00
N ILE A 118 3.37 -1.38 -8.10
CA ILE A 118 2.29 -0.82 -7.30
C ILE A 118 2.02 0.60 -7.79
N ARG A 119 0.76 0.89 -8.10
CA ARG A 119 0.32 2.22 -8.50
C ARG A 119 -0.84 2.63 -7.62
N THR A 120 -0.72 3.79 -6.98
CA THR A 120 -1.77 4.31 -6.10
C THR A 120 -2.30 5.63 -6.63
N PHE A 121 -3.56 5.90 -6.31
CA PHE A 121 -4.28 7.09 -6.77
C PHE A 121 -5.03 7.67 -5.59
N TYR A 122 -4.67 8.87 -5.19
CA TYR A 122 -5.37 9.64 -4.17
C TYR A 122 -5.02 11.12 -4.31
N ASP A 123 -5.88 11.97 -3.78
CA ASP A 123 -5.60 13.40 -3.70
C ASP A 123 -4.59 13.65 -2.59
N VAL A 124 -3.44 14.21 -2.94
CA VAL A 124 -2.41 14.54 -1.95
C VAL A 124 -2.98 15.59 -1.01
N PRO A 125 -2.94 15.35 0.31
CA PRO A 125 -3.47 16.32 1.27
C PRO A 125 -2.76 17.67 1.17
N SER A 126 -3.52 18.75 1.41
CA SER A 126 -2.95 20.11 1.42
C SER A 126 -1.80 20.20 2.42
N SER A 127 -0.69 20.83 2.01
CA SER A 127 0.52 20.91 2.83
C SER A 127 0.33 21.63 4.15
N ASP A 128 -0.70 22.48 4.27
CA ASP A 128 -1.00 23.21 5.51
C ASP A 128 -2.03 22.50 6.41
N SER A 129 -2.56 21.35 5.97
CA SER A 129 -3.44 20.52 6.78
C SER A 129 -2.64 19.60 7.72
N PRO A 130 -3.24 19.10 8.81
CA PRO A 130 -2.57 18.14 9.69
C PRO A 130 -2.07 16.91 8.95
N LEU A 131 -2.89 16.35 8.07
CA LEU A 131 -2.51 15.18 7.28
C LEU A 131 -1.43 15.53 6.25
N GLY A 132 -1.50 16.71 5.64
CA GLY A 132 -0.49 17.19 4.70
C GLY A 132 0.88 17.36 5.37
N ARG A 133 0.90 17.87 6.59
CA ARG A 133 2.16 17.96 7.37
C ARG A 133 2.72 16.57 7.67
N PHE A 134 1.87 15.60 7.94
CA PHE A 134 2.30 14.21 8.11
C PHE A 134 2.88 13.65 6.80
N PHE A 135 2.18 13.87 5.68
CA PHE A 135 2.62 13.41 4.36
C PHE A 135 3.91 14.07 3.89
N SER A 136 4.26 15.26 4.39
CA SER A 136 5.52 15.91 4.01
C SER A 136 6.76 15.08 4.36
N LYS A 137 6.64 14.18 5.33
CA LYS A 137 7.70 13.24 5.69
C LYS A 137 7.84 12.12 4.67
N TYR A 138 6.77 11.82 3.94
CA TYR A 138 6.70 10.73 2.98
C TYR A 138 6.93 11.22 1.55
N LEU A 139 6.41 12.40 1.22
CA LEU A 139 6.45 13.00 -0.12
C LEU A 139 7.24 14.32 -0.08
N PRO A 140 8.55 14.27 0.20
CA PRO A 140 9.35 15.50 0.25
C PRO A 140 9.37 16.16 -1.12
N GLY A 141 9.10 17.47 -1.16
CA GLY A 141 9.07 18.25 -2.39
C GLY A 141 7.74 18.21 -3.14
N VAL A 142 6.76 17.48 -2.65
CA VAL A 142 5.37 17.52 -3.16
C VAL A 142 4.58 18.40 -2.21
N ALA A 143 4.32 19.59 -2.60
CA ALA A 143 3.56 20.55 -1.80
C ALA A 143 2.11 20.58 -2.22
#